data_93167fcce32658d59f82de230dc5e6e9
#
_entry.id   93167fcce32658d59f82de230dc5e6e9
#
_cell.length_a   1.000
_cell.length_b   1.000
_cell.length_c   1.000
_cell.angle_alpha   90.00
_cell.angle_beta   90.00
_cell.angle_gamma   90.00
#
_symmetry.space_group_name_H-M   'P 1'
#
loop_
_entity.id
_entity.type
_entity.pdbx_description
1 polymer ?
#
loop_
_entity_poly.entity_id
_entity_poly.type
_entity_poly.pdbx_seq_one_letter_code
_entity_poly.pdbx_strand_id
1 'polypeptide(L)'
;MPIAVPDYKAPSWCPGGHLQTVIPAKFMPRPAIEYRREKVELPDGDFMLWDWAVPEPADPLAPVLVHFHGLEGSSRSHYAEALMAACTERGWRGVVAHFRSCGGEMNRLPRAYFAGDSDDCEWVLRTCLLY
;
A
#
# COMPACT_ATOMS: atom_id res chain seq x y z
N MET A 1 13.29 9.03 -26.71
CA MET A 1 12.71 10.12 -25.89
C MET A 1 13.73 10.54 -24.86
N PRO A 2 14.06 11.81 -24.70
CA PRO A 2 14.91 12.24 -23.61
C PRO A 2 14.17 12.04 -22.29
N ILE A 3 14.82 11.40 -21.33
CA ILE A 3 14.29 11.26 -19.96
C ILE A 3 14.39 12.66 -19.34
N ALA A 4 13.23 13.26 -19.06
CA ALA A 4 13.18 14.49 -18.26
C ALA A 4 13.54 14.13 -16.82
N VAL A 5 14.75 14.47 -16.39
CA VAL A 5 15.14 14.37 -14.99
C VAL A 5 14.56 15.59 -14.29
N PRO A 6 13.63 15.45 -13.34
CA PRO A 6 13.10 16.58 -12.59
C PRO A 6 14.24 17.25 -11.81
N ASP A 7 14.25 18.59 -11.81
CA ASP A 7 15.22 19.38 -11.03
C ASP A 7 14.85 19.33 -9.53
N TYR A 8 15.07 18.17 -8.91
CA TYR A 8 14.79 17.95 -7.51
C TYR A 8 15.84 18.62 -6.63
N LYS A 9 15.38 19.49 -5.73
CA LYS A 9 16.20 20.08 -4.68
C LYS A 9 15.78 19.57 -3.34
N ALA A 10 16.71 18.94 -2.63
CA ALA A 10 16.47 18.48 -1.28
C ALA A 10 16.14 19.66 -0.35
N PRO A 11 15.18 19.53 0.57
CA PRO A 11 14.92 20.54 1.59
C PRO A 11 16.18 20.80 2.43
N SER A 12 16.43 22.06 2.79
CA SER A 12 17.61 22.44 3.57
C SER A 12 17.70 21.74 4.94
N TRP A 13 16.55 21.40 5.52
CA TRP A 13 16.46 20.66 6.80
C TRP A 13 16.66 19.14 6.65
N CYS A 14 16.68 18.62 5.42
CA CYS A 14 16.79 17.18 5.14
C CYS A 14 17.72 16.95 3.93
N PRO A 15 19.01 17.31 4.02
CA PRO A 15 19.95 17.15 2.89
C PRO A 15 20.40 15.70 2.75
N GLY A 16 20.55 15.27 1.49
CA GLY A 16 21.13 13.97 1.14
C GLY A 16 20.17 12.78 1.32
N GLY A 17 20.46 11.70 0.60
CA GLY A 17 19.57 10.52 0.52
C GLY A 17 19.37 9.80 1.84
N HIS A 18 20.40 9.73 2.68
CA HIS A 18 20.30 9.04 3.97
C HIS A 18 19.30 9.69 4.92
N LEU A 19 19.36 11.02 5.08
CA LEU A 19 18.41 11.74 5.92
C LEU A 19 16.99 11.68 5.35
N GLN A 20 16.84 11.82 4.03
CA GLN A 20 15.54 11.71 3.36
C GLN A 20 14.93 10.31 3.45
N THR A 21 15.72 9.30 3.72
CA THR A 21 15.23 7.94 3.99
C THR A 21 14.87 7.73 5.46
N VAL A 22 15.77 8.12 6.36
CA VAL A 22 15.64 7.81 7.80
C VAL A 22 14.61 8.71 8.48
N ILE A 23 14.60 10.02 8.18
CA ILE A 23 13.71 10.97 8.86
C ILE A 23 12.23 10.64 8.61
N PRO A 24 11.75 10.45 7.37
CA PRO A 24 10.36 10.07 7.15
C PRO A 24 9.98 8.76 7.81
N ALA A 25 10.87 7.78 7.77
CA ALA A 25 10.59 6.45 8.32
C ALA A 25 10.50 6.41 9.85
N LYS A 26 11.28 7.24 10.56
CA LYS A 26 11.48 7.14 12.01
C LYS A 26 10.92 8.31 12.82
N PHE A 27 10.92 9.52 12.26
CA PHE A 27 10.71 10.74 13.03
C PHE A 27 9.51 11.57 12.58
N MET A 28 8.95 11.32 11.39
CA MET A 28 7.74 12.04 11.00
C MET A 28 6.50 11.48 11.69
N PRO A 29 5.57 12.35 12.09
CA PRO A 29 4.29 11.93 12.65
C PRO A 29 3.57 10.99 11.67
N ARG A 30 3.01 9.92 12.18
CA ARG A 30 2.18 8.99 11.40
C ARG A 30 0.72 9.35 11.55
N PRO A 31 -0.03 9.47 10.45
CA PRO A 31 -1.47 9.64 10.54
C PRO A 31 -2.10 8.39 11.17
N ALA A 32 -3.11 8.60 12.00
CA ALA A 32 -3.90 7.50 12.53
C ALA A 32 -4.87 7.02 11.45
N ILE A 33 -4.66 5.83 10.94
CA ILE A 33 -5.52 5.18 9.95
C ILE A 33 -6.21 3.99 10.59
N GLU A 34 -7.53 3.97 10.53
CA GLU A 34 -8.33 2.80 10.86
C GLU A 34 -8.53 1.98 9.60
N TYR A 35 -8.11 0.72 9.66
CA TYR A 35 -8.25 -0.22 8.57
C TYR A 35 -9.35 -1.23 8.86
N ARG A 36 -10.18 -1.49 7.85
CA ARG A 36 -11.05 -2.66 7.83
C ARG A 36 -10.32 -3.79 7.10
N ARG A 37 -9.95 -4.83 7.85
CA ARG A 37 -9.26 -5.99 7.29
C ARG A 37 -10.23 -6.96 6.63
N GLU A 38 -9.85 -7.44 5.48
CA GLU A 38 -10.54 -8.47 4.73
C GLU A 38 -9.56 -9.59 4.35
N LYS A 39 -9.99 -10.84 4.53
CA LYS A 39 -9.25 -12.03 4.07
C LYS A 39 -9.84 -12.47 2.74
N VAL A 40 -9.04 -12.40 1.69
CA VAL A 40 -9.48 -12.63 0.32
C VAL A 40 -8.85 -13.92 -0.20
N GLU A 41 -9.70 -14.86 -0.62
CA GLU A 41 -9.26 -16.15 -1.15
C GLU A 41 -8.74 -16.01 -2.58
N LEU A 42 -7.61 -16.64 -2.85
CA LEU A 42 -6.98 -16.68 -4.15
C LEU A 42 -7.40 -17.91 -4.97
N PRO A 43 -7.33 -17.87 -6.31
CA PRO A 43 -7.73 -18.99 -7.16
C PRO A 43 -6.93 -20.28 -6.93
N ASP A 44 -5.73 -20.18 -6.39
CA ASP A 44 -4.86 -21.32 -6.09
C ASP A 44 -5.11 -21.96 -4.72
N GLY A 45 -6.11 -21.46 -3.98
CA GLY A 45 -6.48 -21.96 -2.65
C GLY A 45 -5.70 -21.31 -1.50
N ASP A 46 -4.86 -20.34 -1.80
CA ASP A 46 -4.20 -19.49 -0.81
C ASP A 46 -5.05 -18.27 -0.49
N PHE A 47 -4.55 -17.31 0.25
CA PHE A 47 -5.24 -16.06 0.59
C PHE A 47 -4.28 -14.89 0.68
N MET A 48 -4.87 -13.69 0.57
CA MET A 48 -4.25 -12.42 0.89
C MET A 48 -5.04 -11.69 1.96
N LEU A 49 -4.37 -10.83 2.71
CA LEU A 49 -5.01 -9.92 3.64
C LEU A 49 -5.04 -8.52 3.04
N TRP A 50 -6.21 -7.93 2.93
CA TRP A 50 -6.42 -6.58 2.43
C TRP A 50 -6.85 -5.66 3.56
N ASP A 51 -6.16 -4.55 3.70
CA ASP A 51 -6.51 -3.52 4.67
C ASP A 51 -7.10 -2.31 3.94
N TRP A 52 -8.41 -2.12 4.12
CA TRP A 52 -9.17 -1.03 3.50
C TRP A 52 -9.18 0.21 4.38
N ALA A 53 -8.81 1.35 3.80
CA ALA A 53 -9.03 2.68 4.34
C ALA A 53 -10.17 3.33 3.53
N VAL A 54 -11.32 3.51 4.18
CA VAL A 54 -12.53 4.04 3.53
C VAL A 54 -12.96 5.30 4.27
N PRO A 55 -13.20 6.43 3.58
CA PRO A 55 -13.69 7.63 4.22
C PRO A 55 -15.13 7.44 4.73
N GLU A 56 -15.50 8.19 5.74
CA GLU A 56 -16.86 8.26 6.25
C GLU A 56 -17.48 9.64 5.94
N PRO A 57 -18.64 9.70 5.25
CA PRO A 57 -19.40 8.59 4.71
C PRO A 57 -18.73 7.96 3.48
N ALA A 58 -18.93 6.66 3.28
CA ALA A 58 -18.37 5.95 2.13
C ALA A 58 -19.15 6.28 0.84
N ASP A 59 -18.44 6.66 -0.21
CA ASP A 59 -19.00 6.75 -1.56
C ASP A 59 -18.59 5.50 -2.37
N PRO A 60 -19.55 4.64 -2.74
CA PRO A 60 -19.22 3.43 -3.51
C PRO A 60 -18.71 3.72 -4.93
N LEU A 61 -18.92 4.93 -5.44
CA LEU A 61 -18.42 5.36 -6.75
C LEU A 61 -17.06 6.08 -6.68
N ALA A 62 -16.54 6.32 -5.47
CA ALA A 62 -15.24 6.95 -5.32
C ALA A 62 -14.13 6.08 -5.92
N PRO A 63 -13.09 6.70 -6.48
CA PRO A 63 -11.92 5.97 -6.96
C PRO A 63 -11.32 5.06 -5.89
N VAL A 64 -10.80 3.91 -6.32
CA VAL A 64 -10.05 2.99 -5.44
C VAL A 64 -8.57 3.11 -5.76
N LEU A 65 -7.78 3.43 -4.74
CA LEU A 65 -6.32 3.39 -4.81
C LEU A 65 -5.85 2.05 -4.26
N VAL A 66 -5.18 1.27 -5.10
CA VAL A 66 -4.58 -0.01 -4.70
C VAL A 66 -3.09 0.21 -4.42
N HIS A 67 -2.66 -0.12 -3.22
CA HIS A 67 -1.26 0.00 -2.81
C HIS A 67 -0.61 -1.38 -2.62
N PHE A 68 0.47 -1.60 -3.35
CA PHE A 68 1.37 -2.72 -3.15
C PHE A 68 2.60 -2.26 -2.36
N HIS A 69 2.82 -2.87 -1.21
CA HIS A 69 3.92 -2.49 -0.32
C HIS A 69 5.29 -2.99 -0.80
N GLY A 70 6.36 -2.40 -0.28
CA GLY A 70 7.73 -2.87 -0.54
C GLY A 70 8.08 -4.15 0.22
N LEU A 71 9.34 -4.59 0.10
CA LEU A 71 9.84 -5.81 0.76
C LEU A 71 9.53 -5.78 2.26
N GLU A 72 8.88 -6.84 2.74
CA GLU A 72 8.41 -6.99 4.13
C GLU A 72 7.59 -5.80 4.67
N GLY A 73 7.00 -5.02 3.77
CA GLY A 73 6.11 -3.92 4.13
C GLY A 73 4.72 -4.41 4.57
N SER A 74 3.92 -3.46 5.01
CA SER A 74 2.53 -3.70 5.40
C SER A 74 1.71 -2.41 5.33
N SER A 75 0.42 -2.49 5.64
CA SER A 75 -0.44 -1.32 5.82
C SER A 75 0.05 -0.37 6.94
N ARG A 76 0.89 -0.87 7.84
CA ARG A 76 1.50 -0.09 8.93
C ARG A 76 2.87 0.52 8.57
N SER A 77 3.33 0.35 7.34
CA SER A 77 4.50 1.06 6.86
C SER A 77 4.22 2.56 6.76
N HIS A 78 5.19 3.41 7.13
CA HIS A 78 5.00 4.88 7.17
C HIS A 78 4.48 5.46 5.85
N TYR A 79 4.96 4.94 4.73
CA TYR A 79 4.52 5.38 3.41
C TYR A 79 3.10 4.92 3.08
N ALA A 80 2.69 3.73 3.53
CA ALA A 80 1.34 3.22 3.33
C ALA A 80 0.33 4.04 4.13
N GLU A 81 0.61 4.30 5.40
CA GLU A 81 -0.25 5.13 6.26
C GLU A 81 -0.40 6.55 5.70
N ALA A 82 0.70 7.19 5.26
CA ALA A 82 0.66 8.52 4.66
C ALA A 82 -0.15 8.54 3.36
N LEU A 83 0.01 7.52 2.51
CA LEU A 83 -0.72 7.42 1.26
C LEU A 83 -2.22 7.19 1.49
N MET A 84 -2.58 6.31 2.43
CA MET A 84 -3.98 6.04 2.76
C MET A 84 -4.65 7.25 3.41
N ALA A 85 -3.94 8.01 4.26
CA ALA A 85 -4.45 9.27 4.80
C ALA A 85 -4.78 10.27 3.68
N ALA A 86 -3.83 10.50 2.77
CA ALA A 86 -4.03 11.39 1.64
C ALA A 86 -5.15 10.92 0.69
N CYS A 87 -5.38 9.62 0.62
CA CYS A 87 -6.45 9.00 -0.14
C CYS A 87 -7.82 9.31 0.49
N THR A 88 -7.97 9.04 1.78
CA THR A 88 -9.22 9.27 2.52
C THR A 88 -9.57 10.76 2.65
N GLU A 89 -8.59 11.64 2.80
CA GLU A 89 -8.79 13.10 2.77
C GLU A 89 -9.39 13.60 1.45
N ARG A 90 -9.17 12.90 0.35
CA ARG A 90 -9.76 13.20 -0.97
C ARG A 90 -11.11 12.52 -1.20
N GLY A 91 -11.63 11.81 -0.22
CA GLY A 91 -12.86 11.03 -0.36
C GLY A 91 -12.69 9.76 -1.19
N TRP A 92 -11.43 9.31 -1.44
CA TRP A 92 -11.16 8.09 -2.18
C TRP A 92 -11.11 6.89 -1.24
N ARG A 93 -11.39 5.73 -1.80
CA ARG A 93 -11.21 4.46 -1.09
C ARG A 93 -9.77 3.97 -1.32
N GLY A 94 -9.10 3.52 -0.27
CA GLY A 94 -7.76 2.97 -0.36
C GLY A 94 -7.73 1.53 0.09
N VAL A 95 -6.91 0.70 -0.54
CA VAL A 95 -6.63 -0.66 -0.09
C VAL A 95 -5.14 -0.96 -0.14
N VAL A 96 -4.62 -1.50 0.95
CA VAL A 96 -3.29 -2.11 0.99
C VAL A 96 -3.45 -3.61 0.84
N ALA A 97 -3.11 -4.12 -0.33
CA ALA A 97 -3.09 -5.55 -0.59
C ALA A 97 -1.75 -6.12 -0.08
N HIS A 98 -1.79 -6.86 1.04
CA HIS A 98 -0.59 -7.49 1.56
C HIS A 98 -0.21 -8.67 0.69
N PHE A 99 1.04 -8.68 0.25
CA PHE A 99 1.61 -9.88 -0.35
C PHE A 99 1.55 -11.06 0.63
N ARG A 100 1.58 -12.26 0.09
CA ARG A 100 1.46 -13.50 0.86
C ARG A 100 2.38 -13.48 2.07
N SER A 101 1.87 -13.80 3.25
CA SER A 101 2.54 -13.78 4.55
C SER A 101 2.92 -12.40 5.12
N CYS A 102 2.66 -11.30 4.43
CA CYS A 102 3.06 -9.96 4.91
C CYS A 102 2.01 -9.25 5.78
N GLY A 103 0.79 -9.73 5.82
CA GLY A 103 -0.30 -9.13 6.63
C GLY A 103 -0.34 -9.57 8.10
N GLY A 104 0.67 -10.33 8.56
CA GLY A 104 0.73 -10.84 9.93
C GLY A 104 0.18 -12.27 10.10
N GLU A 105 -0.31 -12.90 9.05
CA GLU A 105 -0.75 -14.29 9.00
C GLU A 105 -0.01 -15.02 7.87
N MET A 106 0.53 -16.20 8.17
CA MET A 106 1.22 -17.02 7.17
C MET A 106 0.25 -17.56 6.15
N ASN A 107 0.61 -17.49 4.86
CA ASN A 107 -0.16 -18.10 3.79
C ASN A 107 -0.16 -19.64 3.88
N ARG A 108 -1.07 -20.30 3.16
CA ARG A 108 -1.26 -21.75 3.24
C ARG A 108 -0.28 -22.54 2.36
N LEU A 109 0.05 -21.98 1.19
CA LEU A 109 0.89 -22.66 0.21
C LEU A 109 2.37 -22.40 0.46
N PRO A 110 3.28 -23.31 0.08
CA PRO A 110 4.72 -23.11 0.17
C PRO A 110 5.21 -22.19 -0.96
N ARG A 111 4.63 -21.00 -1.03
CA ARG A 111 4.93 -19.95 -2.00
C ARG A 111 5.17 -18.63 -1.27
N ALA A 112 6.29 -18.00 -1.51
CA ALA A 112 6.58 -16.65 -1.06
C ALA A 112 6.34 -15.65 -2.20
N TYR A 113 6.02 -14.41 -1.86
CA TYR A 113 5.96 -13.32 -2.83
C TYR A 113 7.37 -12.91 -3.28
N PHE A 114 7.48 -12.29 -4.42
CA PHE A 114 8.72 -11.74 -4.96
C PHE A 114 8.44 -10.46 -5.77
N ALA A 115 9.49 -9.69 -6.08
CA ALA A 115 9.34 -8.38 -6.73
C ALA A 115 8.67 -8.42 -8.13
N GLY A 116 8.68 -9.58 -8.80
CA GLY A 116 8.04 -9.80 -10.09
C GLY A 116 6.72 -10.56 -10.02
N ASP A 117 6.03 -10.57 -8.88
CA ASP A 117 4.77 -11.32 -8.66
C ASP A 117 3.59 -10.63 -9.37
N SER A 118 3.67 -10.59 -10.71
CA SER A 118 2.69 -9.92 -11.56
C SER A 118 1.33 -10.59 -11.53
N ASP A 119 1.29 -11.92 -11.35
CA ASP A 119 0.05 -12.70 -11.37
C ASP A 119 -0.84 -12.32 -10.16
N ASP A 120 -0.26 -12.25 -8.97
CA ASP A 120 -0.98 -11.82 -7.79
C ASP A 120 -1.40 -10.34 -7.90
N CYS A 121 -0.53 -9.47 -8.42
CA CYS A 121 -0.86 -8.06 -8.65
C CYS A 121 -2.00 -7.89 -9.66
N GLU A 122 -1.96 -8.60 -10.78
CA GLU A 122 -3.03 -8.56 -11.79
C GLU A 122 -4.36 -9.06 -11.21
N TRP A 123 -4.32 -10.15 -10.46
CA TRP A 123 -5.52 -10.68 -9.82
C TRP A 123 -6.13 -9.70 -8.82
N VAL A 124 -5.31 -9.05 -7.99
CA VAL A 124 -5.74 -8.00 -7.05
C VAL A 124 -6.43 -6.86 -7.81
N LEU A 125 -5.81 -6.33 -8.86
CA LEU A 125 -6.36 -5.22 -9.63
C LEU A 125 -7.70 -5.59 -10.29
N ARG A 126 -7.81 -6.79 -10.88
CA ARG A 126 -9.06 -7.27 -11.48
C ARG A 126 -10.16 -7.44 -10.43
N THR A 127 -9.80 -7.96 -9.26
CA THR A 127 -10.76 -8.16 -8.17
C THR A 127 -11.22 -6.84 -7.57
N CYS A 128 -10.34 -5.86 -7.40
CA CYS A 128 -10.70 -4.52 -6.92
C CYS A 128 -11.70 -3.78 -7.83
N LEU A 129 -11.76 -4.13 -9.12
CA LEU A 129 -12.77 -3.57 -10.03
C LEU A 129 -14.20 -4.05 -9.75
N LEU A 130 -14.37 -5.07 -8.90
CA LEU A 130 -15.67 -5.61 -8.51
C LEU A 130 -16.24 -4.98 -7.23
N TYR A 131 -15.42 -4.14 -6.54
CA TYR A 131 -15.80 -3.40 -5.33
C TYR A 131 -16.21 -1.96 -5.65
#